data_8ec8a707f824f57ce79ab78e101b7b05
#
_entry.id   8ec8a707f824f57ce79ab78e101b7b05
#
_cell.length_a   1.000
_cell.length_b   1.000
_cell.length_c   1.000
_cell.angle_alpha   90.00
_cell.angle_beta   90.00
_cell.angle_gamma   90.00
#
_symmetry.space_group_name_H-M   'P 1'
#
loop_
_entity.id
_entity.type
_entity.pdbx_description
1 polymer ?
#
loop_
_entity_poly.entity_id
_entity_poly.type
_entity_poly.pdbx_seq_one_letter_code
_entity_poly.pdbx_strand_id
1 'polypeptide(L)'
;MTDSHDSIKINRRNVLKAIGAGTLAAGGVFGTSGSVTADPSSEHYHNPVGPVGFGDVSIIEDGGTYYAYGTETPNDIIPIAESSDMVEWSYIGAALSQTPGWHPTESDPGCWAPDIRYHDGQYHLYYSLSVWGSDNAGIGLATSDTPDGPFTDQGPVIQSSDLDLTNCIDADTVIVDGQPWMVWGSYEGIYAVQLNDAMDDIVPGTEFHMAGDSIEGPVMLQANGYWYLIYSSGQCCEGYDSTYRLECGRATSFTGPYYNQNGTDLRDLSGSHDGVPILEGNSEFTGPGHNDVFWGPHGDLWCFYHVEATADDETRYMMMDRIEWDDNDWPVIACNGEPSSQAPVPGQPSGCDSGGSSGAISDGTYHIANVNSGKLMEVASAGTADGDNVQQYADTGHACQDWNVTSNGDGTYTLTNVNSGKLLEVASAGTADGDNIQQYADTGHACQDWTIEDAGSGQYRLVNANSGKVAEVASAGTADGDNVQQWADNGGNHQLWTFTSV
;
A
#
# COMPACT_ATOMS: atom_id res chain seq x y z
N MET A 1 -34.71 -27.88 -18.60
CA MET A 1 -33.94 -27.90 -17.39
C MET A 1 -33.42 -26.52 -17.26
N THR A 2 -34.01 -25.78 -16.38
CA THR A 2 -33.82 -24.32 -16.23
C THR A 2 -32.64 -24.09 -15.30
N ASP A 3 -31.54 -23.57 -15.85
CA ASP A 3 -30.46 -23.05 -15.05
C ASP A 3 -30.94 -21.76 -14.39
N SER A 4 -30.94 -21.77 -13.08
CA SER A 4 -31.16 -20.59 -12.26
C SER A 4 -29.80 -19.97 -11.97
N HIS A 5 -29.44 -18.92 -12.69
CA HIS A 5 -28.46 -17.97 -12.23
C HIS A 5 -29.06 -17.23 -11.02
N ASP A 6 -28.67 -17.62 -9.83
CA ASP A 6 -28.87 -16.80 -8.64
C ASP A 6 -27.87 -15.63 -8.69
N SER A 7 -28.26 -14.57 -9.41
CA SER A 7 -27.60 -13.28 -9.25
C SER A 7 -27.84 -12.80 -7.81
N ILE A 8 -26.78 -12.61 -7.05
CA ILE A 8 -26.80 -11.97 -5.75
C ILE A 8 -27.32 -10.53 -5.96
N LYS A 9 -28.61 -10.36 -5.73
CA LYS A 9 -29.21 -9.03 -5.74
C LYS A 9 -28.81 -8.34 -4.45
N ILE A 10 -27.77 -7.51 -4.52
CA ILE A 10 -27.42 -6.57 -3.46
C ILE A 10 -28.68 -5.76 -3.14
N ASN A 11 -29.07 -5.73 -1.88
CA ASN A 11 -30.28 -5.06 -1.46
C ASN A 11 -30.04 -3.54 -1.40
N ARG A 12 -30.06 -2.91 -2.57
CA ARG A 12 -29.76 -1.49 -2.85
C ARG A 12 -30.57 -0.49 -1.98
N ARG A 13 -31.56 -0.95 -1.20
CA ARG A 13 -32.35 -0.11 -0.31
C ARG A 13 -31.67 0.26 1.01
N ASN A 14 -30.63 -0.44 1.42
CA ASN A 14 -29.92 -0.16 2.67
C ASN A 14 -28.80 0.87 2.49
N VAL A 15 -28.16 0.89 1.32
CA VAL A 15 -27.09 1.84 0.99
C VAL A 15 -27.60 3.29 0.91
N LEU A 16 -28.82 3.50 0.40
CA LEU A 16 -29.47 4.82 0.39
C LEU A 16 -29.74 5.40 1.78
N LYS A 17 -29.63 4.61 2.86
CA LYS A 17 -29.85 5.11 4.22
C LYS A 17 -28.57 5.65 4.87
N ALA A 18 -27.38 5.24 4.43
CA ALA A 18 -26.12 5.75 4.96
C ALA A 18 -25.83 7.17 4.48
N ILE A 19 -26.26 7.51 3.25
CA ILE A 19 -26.03 8.85 2.67
C ILE A 19 -27.12 9.87 3.12
N GLY A 20 -28.25 9.43 3.65
CA GLY A 20 -29.44 10.27 3.93
C GLY A 20 -29.75 10.58 5.39
N ALA A 21 -28.98 10.15 6.38
CA ALA A 21 -29.32 10.29 7.80
C ALA A 21 -28.50 11.33 8.57
N GLY A 22 -27.68 12.12 7.93
CA GLY A 22 -26.99 13.26 8.54
C GLY A 22 -27.81 14.53 8.45
N THR A 23 -28.87 14.69 9.25
CA THR A 23 -29.51 16.00 9.47
C THR A 23 -28.56 16.90 10.23
N LEU A 24 -27.82 17.72 9.51
CA LEU A 24 -26.99 18.78 10.02
C LEU A 24 -27.83 19.87 10.63
N ALA A 25 -27.68 20.08 11.92
CA ALA A 25 -27.97 21.36 12.53
C ALA A 25 -26.96 22.38 11.99
N ALA A 26 -27.46 23.39 11.29
CA ALA A 26 -26.69 24.51 10.81
C ALA A 26 -26.00 25.24 11.98
N GLY A 27 -24.71 25.31 11.96
CA GLY A 27 -23.92 26.09 12.88
C GLY A 27 -22.46 26.02 12.45
N GLY A 28 -22.11 26.88 11.48
CA GLY A 28 -20.77 26.91 10.92
C GLY A 28 -19.71 27.29 11.96
N VAL A 29 -18.70 26.50 12.02
CA VAL A 29 -17.33 26.92 12.21
C VAL A 29 -16.56 26.01 11.25
N PHE A 30 -15.99 26.57 10.20
CA PHE A 30 -14.86 25.95 9.54
C PHE A 30 -13.80 25.78 10.61
N GLY A 31 -13.77 24.61 11.24
CA GLY A 31 -12.62 24.18 11.98
C GLY A 31 -11.50 24.15 10.95
N THR A 32 -10.50 25.00 11.14
CA THR A 32 -9.19 24.79 10.50
C THR A 32 -8.86 23.33 10.73
N SER A 33 -8.93 22.53 9.65
CA SER A 33 -8.29 21.24 9.61
C SER A 33 -6.89 21.49 10.15
N GLY A 34 -6.57 20.88 11.28
CA GLY A 34 -5.22 20.93 11.77
C GLY A 34 -4.38 20.29 10.68
N SER A 35 -3.68 21.11 9.92
CA SER A 35 -2.56 20.65 9.13
C SER A 35 -1.69 19.91 10.12
N VAL A 36 -1.57 18.61 10.00
CA VAL A 36 -0.49 17.86 10.62
C VAL A 36 0.74 18.37 9.89
N THR A 37 1.34 19.44 10.41
CA THR A 37 2.60 19.95 9.84
C THR A 37 3.60 18.83 10.07
N ALA A 38 4.04 18.19 8.99
CA ALA A 38 5.22 17.34 9.04
C ALA A 38 6.32 18.22 9.67
N ASP A 39 6.91 17.75 10.75
CA ASP A 39 8.12 18.36 11.26
C ASP A 39 9.15 18.25 10.13
N PRO A 40 9.70 19.37 9.58
CA PRO A 40 10.69 19.31 8.52
C PRO A 40 11.95 18.52 8.89
N SER A 41 12.04 18.05 10.13
CA SER A 41 13.05 17.12 10.63
C SER A 41 12.56 15.66 10.70
N SER A 42 11.27 15.35 10.40
CA SER A 42 10.78 13.97 10.43
C SER A 42 11.13 13.28 9.11
N GLU A 43 11.78 12.15 9.19
CA GLU A 43 12.07 11.27 8.05
C GLU A 43 10.83 10.45 7.64
N HIS A 44 9.68 10.65 8.30
CA HIS A 44 8.44 9.91 8.13
C HIS A 44 7.23 10.82 7.98
N TYR A 45 6.24 10.37 7.20
CA TYR A 45 4.91 10.95 7.13
C TYR A 45 3.88 10.06 7.85
N HIS A 46 2.69 10.59 8.06
CA HIS A 46 1.56 9.86 8.63
C HIS A 46 0.40 9.79 7.65
N ASN A 47 -0.19 8.61 7.51
CA ASN A 47 -1.47 8.43 6.83
C ASN A 47 -2.65 8.71 7.79
N PRO A 48 -3.78 9.24 7.29
CA PRO A 48 -4.04 9.69 5.91
C PRO A 48 -3.29 10.98 5.53
N VAL A 49 -2.84 11.07 4.26
CA VAL A 49 -2.10 12.26 3.77
C VAL A 49 -3.01 13.33 3.17
N GLY A 50 -4.15 12.96 2.59
CA GLY A 50 -5.01 13.87 1.84
C GLY A 50 -6.17 14.48 2.62
N PRO A 51 -6.92 15.39 1.98
CA PRO A 51 -8.13 15.96 2.54
C PRO A 51 -9.20 14.90 2.84
N VAL A 52 -10.04 15.18 3.82
CA VAL A 52 -11.19 14.34 4.20
C VAL A 52 -12.20 14.24 3.05
N GLY A 53 -12.72 13.06 2.79
CA GLY A 53 -13.68 12.79 1.72
C GLY A 53 -13.07 12.61 0.34
N PHE A 54 -11.74 12.50 0.25
CA PHE A 54 -11.04 12.32 -1.01
C PHE A 54 -10.94 10.82 -1.32
N GLY A 55 -11.72 10.35 -2.28
CA GLY A 55 -11.72 8.95 -2.75
C GLY A 55 -11.46 8.84 -4.24
N ASP A 56 -11.13 7.63 -4.72
CA ASP A 56 -10.92 7.29 -6.14
C ASP A 56 -9.90 8.24 -6.78
N VAL A 57 -8.72 8.31 -6.20
CA VAL A 57 -7.74 9.35 -6.47
C VAL A 57 -6.95 9.10 -7.76
N SER A 58 -6.67 10.16 -8.52
CA SER A 58 -5.68 10.18 -9.60
C SER A 58 -4.68 11.33 -9.40
N ILE A 59 -3.40 11.08 -9.71
CA ILE A 59 -2.27 11.96 -9.38
C ILE A 59 -1.51 12.38 -10.65
N ILE A 60 -1.11 13.66 -10.72
CA ILE A 60 -0.18 14.15 -11.72
C ILE A 60 0.82 15.13 -11.11
N GLU A 61 2.01 15.25 -11.70
CA GLU A 61 3.01 16.26 -11.34
C GLU A 61 3.16 17.27 -12.46
N ASP A 62 3.21 18.54 -12.11
CA ASP A 62 3.57 19.63 -13.01
C ASP A 62 4.49 20.66 -12.33
N GLY A 63 5.69 20.79 -12.87
CA GLY A 63 6.66 21.81 -12.45
C GLY A 63 7.10 21.73 -10.99
N GLY A 64 7.08 20.57 -10.38
CA GLY A 64 7.44 20.32 -8.97
C GLY A 64 6.26 20.46 -8.01
N THR A 65 5.04 20.59 -8.52
CA THR A 65 3.79 20.54 -7.74
C THR A 65 3.00 19.31 -8.14
N TYR A 66 2.50 18.60 -7.17
CA TYR A 66 1.65 17.42 -7.34
C TYR A 66 0.19 17.82 -7.22
N TYR A 67 -0.66 17.25 -8.05
CA TYR A 67 -2.10 17.49 -8.06
C TYR A 67 -2.84 16.17 -7.92
N ALA A 68 -3.77 16.12 -6.98
CA ALA A 68 -4.65 14.98 -6.75
C ALA A 68 -6.09 15.37 -7.12
N TYR A 69 -6.77 14.47 -7.82
CA TYR A 69 -8.18 14.60 -8.19
C TYR A 69 -8.95 13.46 -7.58
N GLY A 70 -10.16 13.70 -7.12
CA GLY A 70 -10.98 12.69 -6.46
C GLY A 70 -12.43 12.68 -6.95
N THR A 71 -13.15 11.62 -6.60
CA THR A 71 -14.60 11.52 -6.78
C THR A 71 -15.32 12.70 -6.13
N GLU A 72 -16.44 13.11 -6.72
CA GLU A 72 -17.25 14.22 -6.22
C GLU A 72 -17.56 14.11 -4.73
N THR A 73 -17.64 15.29 -4.11
CA THR A 73 -18.14 15.45 -2.76
C THR A 73 -19.50 16.18 -2.80
N PRO A 74 -20.24 16.30 -1.69
CA PRO A 74 -21.48 17.07 -1.68
C PRO A 74 -21.32 18.54 -2.11
N ASN A 75 -20.10 19.06 -2.15
CA ASN A 75 -19.84 20.47 -2.46
C ASN A 75 -19.06 20.67 -3.76
N ASP A 76 -18.31 19.66 -4.23
CA ASP A 76 -17.33 19.82 -5.28
C ASP A 76 -17.42 18.68 -6.31
N ILE A 77 -17.43 19.04 -7.58
CA ILE A 77 -17.42 18.10 -8.70
C ILE A 77 -15.96 17.89 -9.12
N ILE A 78 -15.42 16.71 -8.83
CA ILE A 78 -14.01 16.37 -8.98
C ILE A 78 -13.14 17.37 -8.19
N PRO A 79 -13.06 17.22 -6.85
CA PRO A 79 -12.20 18.05 -6.01
C PRO A 79 -10.73 17.92 -6.40
N ILE A 80 -9.99 19.02 -6.29
CA ILE A 80 -8.55 19.08 -6.56
C ILE A 80 -7.81 19.47 -5.28
N ALA A 81 -6.73 18.76 -4.99
CA ALA A 81 -5.76 19.12 -3.97
C ALA A 81 -4.36 19.25 -4.58
N GLU A 82 -3.52 20.09 -3.99
CA GLU A 82 -2.12 20.26 -4.40
C GLU A 82 -1.15 19.96 -3.27
N SER A 83 0.06 19.54 -3.63
CA SER A 83 1.17 19.30 -2.70
C SER A 83 2.50 19.64 -3.37
N SER A 84 3.49 20.07 -2.58
CA SER A 84 4.88 20.24 -3.04
C SER A 84 5.79 19.06 -2.71
N ASP A 85 5.30 18.05 -1.95
CA ASP A 85 6.11 16.97 -1.39
C ASP A 85 5.40 15.60 -1.38
N MET A 86 4.17 15.51 -1.91
CA MET A 86 3.26 14.36 -1.90
C MET A 86 2.66 14.01 -0.52
N VAL A 87 3.10 14.66 0.55
CA VAL A 87 2.71 14.37 1.93
C VAL A 87 1.70 15.39 2.46
N GLU A 88 2.03 16.68 2.31
CA GLU A 88 1.18 17.78 2.78
C GLU A 88 0.28 18.25 1.63
N TRP A 89 -1.02 17.93 1.70
CA TRP A 89 -1.98 18.28 0.65
C TRP A 89 -2.92 19.39 1.07
N SER A 90 -3.18 20.31 0.16
CA SER A 90 -4.09 21.43 0.34
C SER A 90 -5.19 21.38 -0.71
N TYR A 91 -6.45 21.40 -0.28
CA TYR A 91 -7.59 21.56 -1.20
C TYR A 91 -7.55 22.93 -1.88
N ILE A 92 -7.68 22.96 -3.21
CA ILE A 92 -7.60 24.18 -4.02
C ILE A 92 -8.85 24.51 -4.83
N GLY A 93 -9.79 23.59 -4.96
CA GLY A 93 -11.04 23.80 -5.70
C GLY A 93 -11.58 22.55 -6.35
N ALA A 94 -12.50 22.71 -7.28
CA ALA A 94 -13.08 21.65 -8.08
C ALA A 94 -12.75 21.81 -9.56
N ALA A 95 -12.52 20.70 -10.26
CA ALA A 95 -12.20 20.69 -11.69
C ALA A 95 -13.37 21.22 -12.53
N LEU A 96 -14.60 20.83 -12.20
CA LEU A 96 -15.82 21.19 -12.92
C LEU A 96 -16.71 22.10 -12.07
N SER A 97 -17.28 23.13 -12.69
CA SER A 97 -18.19 24.06 -12.03
C SER A 97 -19.66 23.59 -11.99
N GLN A 98 -19.99 22.57 -12.78
CA GLN A 98 -21.30 21.94 -12.85
C GLN A 98 -21.18 20.52 -13.37
N THR A 99 -22.10 19.63 -12.96
CA THR A 99 -22.19 18.28 -13.49
C THR A 99 -22.44 18.32 -15.00
N PRO A 100 -21.68 17.59 -15.83
CA PRO A 100 -21.89 17.49 -17.26
C PRO A 100 -23.27 16.97 -17.62
N GLY A 101 -23.89 17.57 -18.63
CA GLY A 101 -25.31 17.29 -19.00
C GLY A 101 -25.52 16.25 -20.10
N TRP A 102 -24.51 15.51 -20.51
CA TRP A 102 -24.60 14.56 -21.61
C TRP A 102 -25.15 13.18 -21.23
N HIS A 103 -25.29 12.86 -19.92
CA HIS A 103 -25.89 11.61 -19.48
C HIS A 103 -27.37 11.54 -19.90
N PRO A 104 -27.76 10.57 -20.76
CA PRO A 104 -28.97 10.73 -21.54
C PRO A 104 -30.28 10.39 -20.82
N THR A 105 -30.28 9.70 -19.68
CA THR A 105 -31.49 9.07 -19.14
C THR A 105 -31.74 9.31 -17.66
N GLU A 106 -30.82 9.88 -16.92
CA GLU A 106 -30.90 9.99 -15.46
C GLU A 106 -30.85 11.45 -15.02
N SER A 107 -31.62 11.78 -13.97
CA SER A 107 -31.53 13.07 -13.31
C SER A 107 -30.51 12.99 -12.18
N ASP A 108 -29.58 13.92 -12.12
CA ASP A 108 -28.58 14.06 -11.07
C ASP A 108 -27.51 12.96 -11.05
N PRO A 109 -26.78 12.77 -12.18
CA PRO A 109 -25.66 11.85 -12.18
C PRO A 109 -24.47 12.40 -11.39
N GLY A 110 -23.69 11.52 -10.76
CA GLY A 110 -22.44 11.84 -10.09
C GLY A 110 -21.24 11.78 -11.03
N CYS A 111 -20.22 12.56 -10.71
CA CYS A 111 -18.90 12.53 -11.36
C CYS A 111 -17.90 11.79 -10.46
N TRP A 112 -17.45 10.61 -10.91
CA TRP A 112 -16.63 9.71 -10.08
C TRP A 112 -15.32 9.32 -10.79
N ALA A 113 -14.40 8.76 -10.00
CA ALA A 113 -13.18 8.10 -10.44
C ALA A 113 -12.48 8.82 -11.60
N PRO A 114 -11.86 9.99 -11.32
CA PRO A 114 -11.13 10.74 -12.33
C PRO A 114 -9.83 10.01 -12.72
N ASP A 115 -9.40 10.20 -13.98
CA ASP A 115 -8.05 9.91 -14.45
C ASP A 115 -7.47 11.14 -15.15
N ILE A 116 -6.30 11.60 -14.71
CA ILE A 116 -5.67 12.82 -15.23
C ILE A 116 -4.41 12.49 -16.02
N ARG A 117 -4.29 13.05 -17.23
CA ARG A 117 -3.10 12.92 -18.08
C ARG A 117 -2.74 14.25 -18.74
N TYR A 118 -1.46 14.49 -18.97
CA TYR A 118 -0.98 15.59 -19.81
C TYR A 118 -0.66 15.06 -21.20
N HIS A 119 -1.34 15.60 -22.20
CA HIS A 119 -1.17 15.18 -23.59
C HIS A 119 -1.28 16.37 -24.54
N ASP A 120 -0.34 16.48 -25.50
CA ASP A 120 -0.29 17.48 -26.58
C ASP A 120 -0.52 18.94 -26.12
N GLY A 121 0.00 19.28 -24.93
CA GLY A 121 -0.04 20.65 -24.40
C GLY A 121 -1.27 20.95 -23.54
N GLN A 122 -2.13 19.97 -23.26
CA GLN A 122 -3.32 20.12 -22.42
C GLN A 122 -3.40 19.01 -21.35
N TYR A 123 -4.09 19.30 -20.27
CA TYR A 123 -4.50 18.33 -19.26
C TYR A 123 -5.83 17.73 -19.66
N HIS A 124 -5.88 16.42 -19.77
CA HIS A 124 -7.04 15.59 -20.05
C HIS A 124 -7.49 14.94 -18.75
N LEU A 125 -8.67 15.30 -18.30
CA LEU A 125 -9.31 14.74 -17.12
C LEU A 125 -10.49 13.87 -17.58
N TYR A 126 -10.31 12.56 -17.54
CA TYR A 126 -11.40 11.63 -17.73
C TYR A 126 -12.17 11.52 -16.42
N TYR A 127 -13.47 11.29 -16.51
CA TYR A 127 -14.33 11.13 -15.34
C TYR A 127 -15.50 10.21 -15.68
N SER A 128 -15.92 9.44 -14.71
CA SER A 128 -17.10 8.59 -14.80
C SER A 128 -18.36 9.42 -14.56
N LEU A 129 -19.37 9.30 -15.42
CA LEU A 129 -20.68 9.92 -15.21
C LEU A 129 -21.74 8.84 -15.11
N SER A 130 -22.32 8.67 -13.94
CA SER A 130 -23.27 7.60 -13.66
C SER A 130 -24.23 7.95 -12.52
N VAL A 131 -25.25 7.12 -12.34
CA VAL A 131 -26.14 7.14 -11.18
C VAL A 131 -26.00 5.82 -10.45
N TRP A 132 -25.82 5.87 -9.14
CA TRP A 132 -25.63 4.66 -8.33
C TRP A 132 -26.70 3.61 -8.61
N GLY A 133 -26.25 2.43 -9.03
CA GLY A 133 -27.10 1.30 -9.38
C GLY A 133 -27.72 1.36 -10.76
N SER A 134 -27.28 2.26 -11.62
CA SER A 134 -27.59 2.29 -13.06
C SER A 134 -26.54 1.49 -13.83
N ASP A 135 -26.99 0.72 -14.81
CA ASP A 135 -26.12 0.04 -15.76
C ASP A 135 -25.73 0.96 -16.95
N ASN A 136 -26.37 2.13 -17.05
CA ASN A 136 -26.13 3.11 -18.10
C ASN A 136 -25.19 4.20 -17.59
N ALA A 137 -23.90 3.97 -17.80
CA ALA A 137 -22.82 4.83 -17.37
C ALA A 137 -21.96 5.28 -18.57
N GLY A 138 -21.03 6.15 -18.35
CA GLY A 138 -20.08 6.54 -19.37
C GLY A 138 -18.88 7.26 -18.78
N ILE A 139 -17.83 7.35 -19.60
CA ILE A 139 -16.60 8.10 -19.32
C ILE A 139 -16.60 9.33 -20.19
N GLY A 140 -16.51 10.51 -19.58
CA GLY A 140 -16.36 11.80 -20.23
C GLY A 140 -14.93 12.30 -20.19
N LEU A 141 -14.65 13.31 -21.00
CA LEU A 141 -13.40 14.05 -21.03
C LEU A 141 -13.65 15.51 -20.69
N ALA A 142 -12.83 16.08 -19.83
CA ALA A 142 -12.69 17.53 -19.66
C ALA A 142 -11.24 17.94 -19.87
N THR A 143 -11.00 19.14 -20.42
CA THR A 143 -9.64 19.60 -20.70
C THR A 143 -9.35 20.95 -20.09
N SER A 144 -8.08 21.20 -19.76
CA SER A 144 -7.57 22.47 -19.27
C SER A 144 -6.14 22.72 -19.75
N ASP A 145 -5.74 24.01 -19.82
CA ASP A 145 -4.35 24.41 -20.07
C ASP A 145 -3.47 24.33 -18.83
N THR A 146 -4.08 24.21 -17.64
CA THR A 146 -3.37 24.13 -16.35
C THR A 146 -3.95 23.02 -15.47
N PRO A 147 -3.15 22.37 -14.59
CA PRO A 147 -3.61 21.23 -13.79
C PRO A 147 -4.62 21.63 -12.71
N ASP A 148 -4.61 22.89 -12.27
CA ASP A 148 -5.57 23.45 -11.30
C ASP A 148 -6.90 23.88 -11.94
N GLY A 149 -7.02 23.73 -13.26
CA GLY A 149 -8.23 24.09 -14.03
C GLY A 149 -8.35 25.60 -14.31
N PRO A 150 -9.57 26.11 -14.63
CA PRO A 150 -10.81 25.35 -14.73
C PRO A 150 -10.82 24.39 -15.92
N PHE A 151 -11.40 23.23 -15.74
CA PHE A 151 -11.59 22.26 -16.81
C PHE A 151 -12.88 22.55 -17.60
N THR A 152 -12.83 22.28 -18.90
CA THR A 152 -13.98 22.42 -19.80
C THR A 152 -14.44 21.03 -20.28
N ASP A 153 -15.67 20.67 -20.00
CA ASP A 153 -16.27 19.41 -20.47
C ASP A 153 -16.28 19.33 -22.01
N GLN A 154 -15.75 18.25 -22.54
CA GLN A 154 -15.71 17.94 -23.98
C GLN A 154 -16.80 16.91 -24.38
N GLY A 155 -17.50 16.33 -23.41
CA GLY A 155 -18.51 15.29 -23.62
C GLY A 155 -18.02 13.88 -23.42
N PRO A 156 -18.82 12.87 -23.81
CA PRO A 156 -18.50 11.47 -23.61
C PRO A 156 -17.44 10.97 -24.57
N VAL A 157 -16.50 10.14 -24.05
CA VAL A 157 -15.56 9.32 -24.82
C VAL A 157 -16.09 7.90 -24.95
N ILE A 158 -16.68 7.35 -23.90
CA ILE A 158 -17.31 6.03 -23.87
C ILE A 158 -18.68 6.16 -23.25
N GLN A 159 -19.68 5.53 -23.84
CA GLN A 159 -20.98 5.28 -23.23
C GLN A 159 -21.28 3.78 -23.26
N SER A 160 -21.83 3.24 -22.16
CA SER A 160 -22.16 1.82 -22.05
C SER A 160 -23.03 1.32 -23.21
N SER A 161 -23.98 2.16 -23.68
CA SER A 161 -24.86 1.85 -24.80
C SER A 161 -24.15 1.69 -26.15
N ASP A 162 -22.99 2.31 -26.33
CA ASP A 162 -22.27 2.31 -27.62
C ASP A 162 -21.44 1.04 -27.82
N LEU A 163 -21.02 0.42 -26.72
CA LEU A 163 -20.18 -0.78 -26.71
C LEU A 163 -20.98 -2.07 -26.43
N ASP A 164 -22.29 -1.98 -26.16
CA ASP A 164 -23.12 -3.11 -25.68
C ASP A 164 -22.53 -3.74 -24.39
N LEU A 165 -21.91 -2.88 -23.55
CA LEU A 165 -21.38 -3.20 -22.23
C LEU A 165 -22.13 -2.40 -21.17
N THR A 166 -22.11 -2.87 -19.94
CA THR A 166 -22.73 -2.16 -18.81
C THR A 166 -21.66 -1.55 -17.92
N ASN A 167 -22.03 -0.50 -17.22
CA ASN A 167 -21.21 0.13 -16.17
C ASN A 167 -19.79 0.52 -16.64
N CYS A 168 -19.69 1.20 -17.82
CA CYS A 168 -18.42 1.71 -18.33
C CYS A 168 -17.99 2.94 -17.53
N ILE A 169 -17.25 2.71 -16.45
CA ILE A 169 -16.66 3.71 -15.54
C ILE A 169 -15.23 3.31 -15.18
N ASP A 170 -14.57 4.14 -14.38
CA ASP A 170 -13.26 3.89 -13.78
C ASP A 170 -12.15 3.77 -14.83
N ALA A 171 -11.90 4.88 -15.52
CA ALA A 171 -10.87 4.95 -16.54
C ALA A 171 -9.45 5.02 -15.96
N ASP A 172 -8.52 4.33 -16.60
CA ASP A 172 -7.08 4.57 -16.52
C ASP A 172 -6.52 4.66 -17.94
N THR A 173 -5.78 5.71 -18.27
CA THR A 173 -5.20 5.90 -19.58
C THR A 173 -3.69 5.66 -19.57
N VAL A 174 -3.21 4.92 -20.57
CA VAL A 174 -1.80 4.50 -20.65
C VAL A 174 -1.28 4.61 -22.09
N ILE A 175 0.00 4.90 -22.25
CA ILE A 175 0.68 4.90 -23.55
C ILE A 175 1.41 3.58 -23.76
N VAL A 176 1.01 2.80 -24.76
CA VAL A 176 1.60 1.51 -25.11
C VAL A 176 2.23 1.60 -26.49
N ASP A 177 3.54 1.44 -26.58
CA ASP A 177 4.31 1.56 -27.83
C ASP A 177 4.02 2.85 -28.61
N GLY A 178 3.78 3.95 -27.91
CA GLY A 178 3.48 5.27 -28.46
C GLY A 178 2.02 5.46 -28.88
N GLN A 179 1.15 4.52 -28.59
CA GLN A 179 -0.29 4.60 -28.83
C GLN A 179 -1.05 4.75 -27.51
N PRO A 180 -2.02 5.68 -27.41
CA PRO A 180 -2.83 5.83 -26.21
C PRO A 180 -3.90 4.75 -26.13
N TRP A 181 -4.11 4.24 -24.92
CA TRP A 181 -5.14 3.26 -24.58
C TRP A 181 -5.87 3.72 -23.33
N MET A 182 -7.15 3.37 -23.26
CA MET A 182 -7.96 3.46 -22.05
C MET A 182 -8.28 2.06 -21.57
N VAL A 183 -8.06 1.81 -20.29
CA VAL A 183 -8.51 0.63 -19.56
C VAL A 183 -9.61 1.07 -18.62
N TRP A 184 -10.70 0.32 -18.49
CA TRP A 184 -11.85 0.70 -17.65
C TRP A 184 -12.63 -0.53 -17.23
N GLY A 185 -13.50 -0.35 -16.24
CA GLY A 185 -14.51 -1.34 -15.89
C GLY A 185 -14.82 -1.37 -14.40
N SER A 186 -16.07 -1.72 -14.13
CA SER A 186 -16.58 -1.89 -12.79
C SER A 186 -17.64 -2.98 -12.78
N TYR A 187 -17.45 -4.00 -11.94
CA TYR A 187 -18.29 -5.18 -11.72
C TYR A 187 -18.52 -6.13 -12.90
N GLU A 188 -18.53 -5.66 -14.14
CA GLU A 188 -18.83 -6.46 -15.34
C GLU A 188 -17.56 -6.88 -16.10
N GLY A 189 -16.39 -6.70 -15.47
CA GLY A 189 -15.07 -7.00 -16.01
C GLY A 189 -14.29 -5.76 -16.42
N ILE A 190 -12.99 -5.96 -16.64
CA ILE A 190 -12.07 -4.93 -17.09
C ILE A 190 -11.82 -5.09 -18.58
N TYR A 191 -11.90 -3.97 -19.29
CA TYR A 191 -11.73 -3.87 -20.73
C TYR A 191 -10.67 -2.84 -21.08
N ALA A 192 -10.14 -2.92 -22.30
CA ALA A 192 -9.27 -1.90 -22.87
C ALA A 192 -9.71 -1.57 -24.30
N VAL A 193 -9.48 -0.32 -24.71
CA VAL A 193 -9.68 0.18 -26.07
C VAL A 193 -8.58 1.16 -26.45
N GLN A 194 -8.15 1.17 -27.69
CA GLN A 194 -7.23 2.19 -28.18
C GLN A 194 -7.96 3.53 -28.31
N LEU A 195 -7.34 4.59 -27.85
CA LEU A 195 -7.78 5.97 -28.12
C LEU A 195 -7.16 6.47 -29.43
N ASN A 196 -7.78 7.47 -30.03
CA ASN A 196 -7.18 8.19 -31.15
C ASN A 196 -5.99 9.06 -30.66
N ASP A 197 -5.22 9.63 -31.60
CA ASP A 197 -4.02 10.41 -31.26
C ASP A 197 -4.32 11.67 -30.42
N ALA A 198 -5.54 12.19 -30.46
CA ALA A 198 -5.96 13.34 -29.67
C ALA A 198 -6.45 12.94 -28.26
N MET A 199 -6.57 11.64 -27.98
CA MET A 199 -7.08 11.08 -26.75
C MET A 199 -8.51 11.55 -26.38
N ASP A 200 -9.33 11.91 -27.38
CA ASP A 200 -10.69 12.43 -27.20
C ASP A 200 -11.80 11.49 -27.73
N ASP A 201 -11.43 10.36 -28.36
CA ASP A 201 -12.36 9.36 -28.88
C ASP A 201 -11.70 7.98 -28.95
N ILE A 202 -12.50 6.93 -28.96
CA ILE A 202 -12.04 5.55 -29.11
C ILE A 202 -11.76 5.19 -30.59
N VAL A 203 -10.87 4.21 -30.81
CA VAL A 203 -10.70 3.58 -32.13
C VAL A 203 -11.56 2.32 -32.17
N PRO A 204 -12.71 2.34 -32.88
CA PRO A 204 -13.66 1.23 -32.88
C PRO A 204 -13.05 -0.09 -33.37
N GLY A 205 -13.38 -1.19 -32.70
CA GLY A 205 -12.94 -2.55 -33.05
C GLY A 205 -11.55 -2.90 -32.47
N THR A 206 -11.02 -2.08 -31.57
CA THR A 206 -9.78 -2.37 -30.82
C THR A 206 -10.05 -2.83 -29.39
N GLU A 207 -11.30 -2.81 -28.95
CA GLU A 207 -11.74 -3.20 -27.62
C GLU A 207 -11.50 -4.68 -27.34
N PHE A 208 -11.02 -5.01 -26.13
CA PHE A 208 -10.85 -6.38 -25.68
C PHE A 208 -11.02 -6.52 -24.17
N HIS A 209 -11.44 -7.72 -23.73
CA HIS A 209 -11.60 -8.08 -22.31
C HIS A 209 -10.27 -8.46 -21.69
N MET A 210 -9.93 -7.87 -20.54
CA MET A 210 -8.66 -8.07 -19.83
C MET A 210 -8.78 -8.97 -18.62
N ALA A 211 -9.82 -8.78 -17.79
CA ALA A 211 -10.01 -9.52 -16.54
C ALA A 211 -11.51 -9.69 -16.26
N GLY A 212 -11.85 -10.63 -15.38
CA GLY A 212 -13.18 -11.11 -15.08
C GLY A 212 -14.08 -10.13 -14.34
N ASP A 213 -15.20 -10.62 -13.82
CA ASP A 213 -16.25 -9.83 -13.17
C ASP A 213 -15.98 -9.55 -11.68
N SER A 214 -16.84 -8.72 -11.08
CA SER A 214 -16.81 -8.39 -9.64
C SER A 214 -15.54 -7.65 -9.17
N ILE A 215 -14.89 -6.95 -10.10
CA ILE A 215 -13.70 -6.14 -9.90
C ILE A 215 -13.87 -4.77 -10.55
N GLU A 216 -13.12 -3.74 -10.10
CA GLU A 216 -13.24 -2.37 -10.61
C GLU A 216 -11.95 -1.56 -10.43
N GLY A 217 -11.95 -0.30 -10.91
CA GLY A 217 -10.86 0.64 -10.70
C GLY A 217 -9.52 0.13 -11.22
N PRO A 218 -9.39 -0.24 -12.51
CA PRO A 218 -8.14 -0.77 -13.05
C PRO A 218 -7.08 0.32 -13.15
N VAL A 219 -5.82 -0.05 -12.84
CA VAL A 219 -4.64 0.77 -13.07
C VAL A 219 -3.56 -0.07 -13.74
N MET A 220 -2.94 0.48 -14.77
CA MET A 220 -1.89 -0.19 -15.54
C MET A 220 -0.50 0.28 -15.13
N LEU A 221 0.35 -0.66 -14.78
CA LEU A 221 1.74 -0.41 -14.45
C LEU A 221 2.67 -1.27 -15.30
N GLN A 222 3.70 -0.66 -15.90
CA GLN A 222 4.77 -1.39 -16.56
C GLN A 222 6.05 -1.32 -15.72
N ALA A 223 6.50 -2.47 -15.22
CA ALA A 223 7.71 -2.58 -14.41
C ALA A 223 8.31 -3.99 -14.54
N ASN A 224 9.59 -4.16 -14.23
CA ASN A 224 10.30 -5.45 -14.14
C ASN A 224 10.10 -6.38 -15.37
N GLY A 225 9.84 -5.81 -16.54
CA GLY A 225 9.57 -6.58 -17.77
C GLY A 225 8.16 -7.14 -17.92
N TYR A 226 7.25 -6.76 -17.02
CA TYR A 226 5.84 -7.13 -17.04
C TYR A 226 4.94 -5.91 -17.19
N TRP A 227 3.71 -6.16 -17.62
CA TRP A 227 2.54 -5.32 -17.43
C TRP A 227 1.76 -5.86 -16.24
N TYR A 228 1.43 -5.00 -15.31
CA TYR A 228 0.59 -5.29 -14.15
C TYR A 228 -0.75 -4.62 -14.35
N LEU A 229 -1.82 -5.37 -14.13
CA LEU A 229 -3.17 -4.87 -13.99
C LEU A 229 -3.50 -4.90 -12.50
N ILE A 230 -3.51 -3.73 -11.88
CA ILE A 230 -3.91 -3.54 -10.49
C ILE A 230 -5.39 -3.14 -10.51
N TYR A 231 -6.18 -3.68 -9.61
CA TYR A 231 -7.61 -3.41 -9.55
C TYR A 231 -8.16 -3.63 -8.15
N SER A 232 -9.35 -3.13 -7.92
CA SER A 232 -10.05 -3.31 -6.66
C SER A 232 -11.03 -4.48 -6.73
N SER A 233 -11.15 -5.20 -5.64
CA SER A 233 -12.11 -6.29 -5.43
C SER A 233 -12.79 -6.16 -4.07
N GLY A 234 -13.83 -6.96 -3.83
CA GLY A 234 -14.61 -6.92 -2.60
C GLY A 234 -15.73 -5.89 -2.64
N GLN A 235 -16.24 -5.51 -1.48
CA GLN A 235 -17.37 -4.60 -1.33
C GLN A 235 -16.87 -3.22 -0.93
N CYS A 236 -16.99 -2.22 -1.85
CA CYS A 236 -16.76 -0.83 -1.49
C CYS A 236 -17.99 -0.22 -0.81
N CYS A 237 -17.81 0.98 -0.27
CA CYS A 237 -18.90 1.87 0.15
C CYS A 237 -19.74 1.35 1.33
N GLU A 238 -19.21 0.49 2.17
CA GLU A 238 -19.85 -0.13 3.34
C GLU A 238 -19.18 0.31 4.66
N GLY A 239 -18.35 1.35 4.65
CA GLY A 239 -17.67 1.87 5.84
C GLY A 239 -16.87 0.79 6.58
N TYR A 240 -17.14 0.58 7.86
CA TYR A 240 -16.46 -0.46 8.67
C TYR A 240 -16.70 -1.90 8.21
N ASP A 241 -17.77 -2.15 7.46
CA ASP A 241 -18.09 -3.47 6.91
C ASP A 241 -17.49 -3.70 5.51
N SER A 242 -16.76 -2.71 4.97
CA SER A 242 -16.09 -2.81 3.67
C SER A 242 -15.06 -3.94 3.66
N THR A 243 -15.08 -4.71 2.58
CA THR A 243 -14.07 -5.74 2.27
C THR A 243 -13.25 -5.36 1.05
N TYR A 244 -13.27 -4.08 0.68
CA TYR A 244 -12.52 -3.54 -0.45
C TYR A 244 -11.03 -3.74 -0.25
N ARG A 245 -10.32 -4.09 -1.34
CA ARG A 245 -8.89 -4.37 -1.33
C ARG A 245 -8.31 -4.23 -2.73
N LEU A 246 -7.00 -4.13 -2.84
CA LEU A 246 -6.28 -4.15 -4.12
C LEU A 246 -5.73 -5.53 -4.42
N GLU A 247 -5.95 -5.96 -5.64
CA GLU A 247 -5.40 -7.19 -6.22
C GLU A 247 -4.64 -6.88 -7.52
N CYS A 248 -3.80 -7.80 -7.94
CA CYS A 248 -2.96 -7.65 -9.10
C CYS A 248 -2.88 -8.92 -9.93
N GLY A 249 -2.87 -8.76 -11.26
CA GLY A 249 -2.43 -9.77 -12.21
C GLY A 249 -1.33 -9.23 -13.10
N ARG A 250 -0.52 -10.10 -13.72
CA ARG A 250 0.54 -9.66 -14.63
C ARG A 250 0.60 -10.41 -15.93
N ALA A 251 1.15 -9.75 -16.94
CA ALA A 251 1.36 -10.28 -18.29
C ALA A 251 2.70 -9.82 -18.86
N THR A 252 3.23 -10.52 -19.86
CA THR A 252 4.42 -10.07 -20.62
C THR A 252 4.08 -9.14 -21.78
N SER A 253 2.79 -8.91 -22.04
CA SER A 253 2.27 -8.03 -23.09
C SER A 253 1.08 -7.26 -22.54
N PHE A 254 0.89 -6.00 -22.96
CA PHE A 254 -0.27 -5.19 -22.60
C PHE A 254 -1.61 -5.87 -22.91
N THR A 255 -1.71 -6.57 -24.01
CA THR A 255 -2.92 -7.28 -24.42
C THR A 255 -3.16 -8.59 -23.65
N GLY A 256 -2.30 -8.90 -22.67
CA GLY A 256 -2.43 -10.11 -21.86
C GLY A 256 -2.00 -11.40 -22.57
N PRO A 257 -2.49 -12.57 -22.11
CA PRO A 257 -3.37 -12.72 -20.92
C PRO A 257 -2.69 -12.37 -19.61
N TYR A 258 -3.48 -11.82 -18.68
CA TYR A 258 -3.03 -11.53 -17.31
C TYR A 258 -3.26 -12.74 -16.40
N TYR A 259 -2.24 -13.07 -15.63
CA TYR A 259 -2.27 -14.23 -14.74
C TYR A 259 -2.02 -13.82 -13.29
N ASN A 260 -2.64 -14.54 -12.37
CA ASN A 260 -2.23 -14.49 -10.96
C ASN A 260 -0.96 -15.34 -10.72
N GLN A 261 -0.44 -15.36 -9.49
CA GLN A 261 0.77 -16.10 -9.12
C GLN A 261 0.66 -17.62 -9.31
N ASN A 262 -0.56 -18.18 -9.40
CA ASN A 262 -0.81 -19.60 -9.62
C ASN A 262 -0.92 -19.94 -11.11
N GLY A 263 -0.80 -18.95 -12.00
CA GLY A 263 -0.93 -19.11 -13.44
C GLY A 263 -2.37 -19.22 -13.93
N THR A 264 -3.35 -18.77 -13.13
CA THR A 264 -4.75 -18.68 -13.55
C THR A 264 -4.95 -17.40 -14.37
N ASP A 265 -5.55 -17.51 -15.55
CA ASP A 265 -5.95 -16.38 -16.40
C ASP A 265 -7.08 -15.62 -15.70
N LEU A 266 -6.93 -14.31 -15.52
CA LEU A 266 -7.93 -13.48 -14.83
C LEU A 266 -9.28 -13.38 -15.57
N ARG A 267 -9.36 -13.88 -16.81
CA ARG A 267 -10.61 -14.00 -17.59
C ARG A 267 -11.34 -15.33 -17.36
N ASP A 268 -10.72 -16.26 -16.62
CA ASP A 268 -11.32 -17.59 -16.34
C ASP A 268 -12.30 -17.50 -15.18
N LEU A 269 -13.57 -17.30 -15.47
CA LEU A 269 -14.65 -17.22 -14.50
C LEU A 269 -15.14 -18.59 -14.00
N SER A 270 -14.51 -19.69 -14.41
CA SER A 270 -14.93 -21.06 -14.02
C SER A 270 -14.40 -21.51 -12.67
N GLY A 271 -13.49 -20.75 -12.06
CA GLY A 271 -12.83 -21.07 -10.79
C GLY A 271 -12.52 -19.82 -9.98
N SER A 272 -11.54 -19.88 -9.09
CA SER A 272 -11.00 -18.70 -8.45
C SER A 272 -10.14 -17.95 -9.48
N HIS A 273 -10.62 -16.80 -9.91
CA HIS A 273 -9.96 -15.88 -10.83
C HIS A 273 -9.40 -14.65 -10.11
N ASP A 274 -9.36 -14.72 -8.77
CA ASP A 274 -8.83 -13.66 -7.95
C ASP A 274 -7.37 -13.39 -8.32
N GLY A 275 -6.99 -12.13 -8.31
CA GLY A 275 -5.61 -11.70 -8.47
C GLY A 275 -4.75 -12.10 -7.28
N VAL A 276 -3.57 -11.51 -7.23
CA VAL A 276 -2.72 -11.55 -6.04
C VAL A 276 -3.11 -10.39 -5.15
N PRO A 277 -3.56 -10.60 -3.90
CA PRO A 277 -3.78 -9.51 -2.97
C PRO A 277 -2.47 -8.75 -2.73
N ILE A 278 -2.50 -7.43 -2.90
CA ILE A 278 -1.33 -6.55 -2.73
C ILE A 278 -1.56 -5.48 -1.68
N LEU A 279 -2.83 -5.26 -1.28
CA LEU A 279 -3.20 -4.37 -0.18
C LEU A 279 -4.56 -4.79 0.38
N GLU A 280 -4.62 -5.11 1.66
CA GLU A 280 -5.84 -5.48 2.40
C GLU A 280 -5.99 -4.59 3.65
N GLY A 281 -7.23 -4.35 4.11
CA GLY A 281 -7.49 -3.55 5.30
C GLY A 281 -6.96 -4.19 6.58
N ASN A 282 -6.71 -3.36 7.59
CA ASN A 282 -6.27 -3.78 8.92
C ASN A 282 -7.20 -3.22 10.01
N SER A 283 -6.81 -3.30 11.27
CA SER A 283 -7.64 -2.83 12.40
C SER A 283 -7.76 -1.29 12.49
N GLU A 284 -6.90 -0.54 11.81
CA GLU A 284 -6.86 0.92 11.81
C GLU A 284 -7.53 1.51 10.57
N PHE A 285 -7.38 0.83 9.42
CA PHE A 285 -7.85 1.29 8.12
C PHE A 285 -8.63 0.19 7.42
N THR A 286 -9.89 0.48 7.08
CA THR A 286 -10.81 -0.49 6.46
C THR A 286 -11.04 -0.15 5.00
N GLY A 287 -11.10 -1.18 4.16
CA GLY A 287 -11.49 -1.07 2.77
C GLY A 287 -10.55 -0.23 1.91
N PRO A 288 -9.23 -0.53 1.86
CA PRO A 288 -8.31 0.16 0.96
C PRO A 288 -8.61 -0.23 -0.49
N GLY A 289 -8.71 0.75 -1.37
CA GLY A 289 -8.96 0.46 -2.79
C GLY A 289 -8.95 1.69 -3.68
N HIS A 290 -9.29 1.46 -4.93
CA HIS A 290 -9.35 2.42 -6.03
C HIS A 290 -8.14 3.35 -6.04
N ASN A 291 -7.05 2.82 -6.55
CA ASN A 291 -5.73 3.44 -6.49
C ASN A 291 -5.34 4.15 -7.78
N ASP A 292 -4.29 4.97 -7.69
CA ASP A 292 -3.40 5.35 -8.78
C ASP A 292 -1.96 5.03 -8.41
N VAL A 293 -1.09 4.88 -9.40
CA VAL A 293 0.34 4.62 -9.21
C VAL A 293 1.17 5.76 -9.78
N PHE A 294 2.16 6.20 -9.01
CA PHE A 294 2.96 7.35 -9.37
C PHE A 294 4.46 7.11 -9.12
N TRP A 295 5.28 7.38 -10.15
CA TRP A 295 6.74 7.39 -9.99
C TRP A 295 7.18 8.69 -9.34
N GLY A 296 7.67 8.60 -8.11
CA GLY A 296 8.18 9.74 -7.36
C GLY A 296 9.50 10.30 -7.93
N PRO A 297 9.92 11.49 -7.49
CA PRO A 297 11.08 12.21 -8.03
C PRO A 297 12.41 11.50 -7.77
N HIS A 298 12.44 10.55 -6.87
CA HIS A 298 13.64 9.77 -6.50
C HIS A 298 13.68 8.39 -7.16
N GLY A 299 12.69 8.06 -8.02
CA GLY A 299 12.58 6.80 -8.71
C GLY A 299 11.91 5.70 -7.88
N ASP A 300 11.29 6.06 -6.79
CA ASP A 300 10.42 5.25 -5.97
C ASP A 300 9.00 5.24 -6.56
N LEU A 301 8.30 4.13 -6.40
CA LEU A 301 6.94 3.93 -6.90
C LEU A 301 5.95 4.02 -5.74
N TRP A 302 4.92 4.84 -5.90
CA TRP A 302 3.91 5.12 -4.89
C TRP A 302 2.53 4.67 -5.34
N CYS A 303 1.77 4.13 -4.42
CA CYS A 303 0.35 3.87 -4.53
C CYS A 303 -0.41 4.95 -3.76
N PHE A 304 -1.25 5.69 -4.45
CA PHE A 304 -2.26 6.55 -3.84
C PHE A 304 -3.58 5.82 -3.92
N TYR A 305 -4.32 5.75 -2.84
CA TYR A 305 -5.57 5.01 -2.76
C TYR A 305 -6.47 5.65 -1.69
N HIS A 306 -7.70 5.20 -1.57
CA HIS A 306 -8.50 5.60 -0.41
C HIS A 306 -8.74 4.43 0.53
N VAL A 307 -9.07 4.74 1.79
CA VAL A 307 -9.70 3.82 2.73
C VAL A 307 -11.14 4.25 2.97
N GLU A 308 -12.05 3.30 3.21
CA GLU A 308 -13.48 3.57 3.44
C GLU A 308 -13.75 4.07 4.84
N ALA A 309 -12.94 3.63 5.81
CA ALA A 309 -13.04 4.04 7.20
C ALA A 309 -11.67 3.95 7.90
N THR A 310 -11.51 4.82 8.91
CA THR A 310 -10.43 4.71 9.90
C THR A 310 -10.97 4.09 11.19
N ALA A 311 -10.12 3.81 12.17
CA ALA A 311 -10.59 3.32 13.48
C ALA A 311 -11.55 4.29 14.19
N ASP A 312 -11.55 5.56 13.82
CA ASP A 312 -12.29 6.64 14.48
C ASP A 312 -13.60 7.03 13.77
N ASP A 313 -13.68 6.90 12.43
CA ASP A 313 -14.86 7.26 11.67
C ASP A 313 -15.00 6.53 10.31
N GLU A 314 -16.23 6.55 9.74
CA GLU A 314 -16.59 5.98 8.45
C GLU A 314 -16.52 7.05 7.34
N THR A 315 -15.36 7.62 7.12
CA THR A 315 -15.13 8.62 6.08
C THR A 315 -13.98 8.16 5.19
N ARG A 316 -14.11 8.40 3.88
CA ARG A 316 -13.02 8.13 2.93
C ARG A 316 -11.85 9.08 3.16
N TYR A 317 -10.65 8.54 3.15
CA TYR A 317 -9.41 9.29 3.25
C TYR A 317 -8.42 8.85 2.19
N MET A 318 -7.74 9.82 1.58
CA MET A 318 -6.62 9.55 0.70
C MET A 318 -5.40 9.10 1.50
N MET A 319 -4.87 7.97 1.11
CA MET A 319 -3.69 7.33 1.65
C MET A 319 -2.56 7.35 0.62
N MET A 320 -1.33 7.20 1.09
CA MET A 320 -0.17 7.02 0.24
C MET A 320 0.74 5.96 0.86
N ASP A 321 1.13 4.97 0.08
CA ASP A 321 2.13 3.99 0.49
C ASP A 321 3.03 3.59 -0.67
N ARG A 322 4.25 3.17 -0.36
CA ARG A 322 5.23 2.76 -1.36
C ARG A 322 4.88 1.39 -1.92
N ILE A 323 5.08 1.20 -3.23
CA ILE A 323 5.04 -0.11 -3.88
C ILE A 323 6.46 -0.68 -3.88
N GLU A 324 6.63 -1.82 -3.26
CA GLU A 324 7.84 -2.62 -3.27
C GLU A 324 7.61 -3.92 -4.07
N TRP A 325 8.65 -4.71 -4.24
CA TRP A 325 8.59 -5.92 -5.06
C TRP A 325 9.07 -7.12 -4.24
N ASP A 326 8.32 -8.22 -4.30
CA ASP A 326 8.80 -9.49 -3.76
C ASP A 326 9.87 -10.13 -4.66
N ASP A 327 10.48 -11.22 -4.20
CA ASP A 327 11.53 -11.94 -4.93
C ASP A 327 11.08 -12.51 -6.30
N ASN A 328 9.79 -12.50 -6.59
CA ASN A 328 9.20 -12.99 -7.83
C ASN A 328 8.61 -11.86 -8.69
N ASP A 329 8.99 -10.61 -8.42
CA ASP A 329 8.48 -9.41 -9.09
C ASP A 329 6.96 -9.21 -8.94
N TRP A 330 6.36 -9.58 -7.81
CA TRP A 330 5.00 -9.16 -7.48
C TRP A 330 5.03 -7.89 -6.63
N PRO A 331 4.12 -6.93 -6.89
CA PRO A 331 4.05 -5.72 -6.08
C PRO A 331 3.51 -6.04 -4.69
N VAL A 332 4.05 -5.36 -3.69
CA VAL A 332 3.58 -5.35 -2.29
C VAL A 332 3.49 -3.90 -1.85
N ILE A 333 2.35 -3.48 -1.34
CA ILE A 333 2.14 -2.09 -0.89
C ILE A 333 2.42 -2.03 0.62
N ALA A 334 3.04 -0.93 1.07
CA ALA A 334 3.35 -0.69 2.48
C ALA A 334 4.13 -1.83 3.16
N CYS A 335 5.06 -2.48 2.45
CA CYS A 335 5.92 -3.58 2.91
C CYS A 335 5.23 -4.90 3.25
N ASN A 336 4.02 -4.87 3.73
CA ASN A 336 3.30 -6.05 4.25
C ASN A 336 1.93 -6.28 3.57
N GLY A 337 1.54 -5.41 2.63
CA GLY A 337 0.22 -5.50 2.00
C GLY A 337 -0.93 -4.98 2.87
N GLU A 338 -0.64 -4.15 3.88
CA GLU A 338 -1.64 -3.48 4.72
C GLU A 338 -1.35 -1.97 4.77
N PRO A 339 -2.37 -1.08 4.82
CA PRO A 339 -2.17 0.36 4.93
C PRO A 339 -1.27 0.74 6.10
N SER A 340 -0.27 1.59 5.87
CA SER A 340 0.59 2.08 6.94
C SER A 340 -0.03 3.29 7.64
N SER A 341 0.12 3.38 8.97
CA SER A 341 -0.19 4.62 9.71
C SER A 341 0.97 5.62 9.66
N GLN A 342 2.18 5.12 9.40
CA GLN A 342 3.40 5.92 9.26
C GLN A 342 4.38 5.24 8.32
N ALA A 343 5.01 6.01 7.41
CA ALA A 343 6.03 5.50 6.50
C ALA A 343 7.10 6.56 6.19
N PRO A 344 8.29 6.16 5.68
CA PRO A 344 9.34 7.08 5.28
C PRO A 344 8.88 8.03 4.17
N VAL A 345 9.24 9.32 4.26
CA VAL A 345 8.93 10.31 3.21
C VAL A 345 9.60 9.96 1.89
N PRO A 346 9.09 10.48 0.74
CA PRO A 346 9.70 10.27 -0.56
C PRO A 346 11.20 10.61 -0.58
N GLY A 347 12.00 9.72 -1.18
CA GLY A 347 13.45 9.85 -1.24
C GLY A 347 14.23 9.25 -0.07
N GLN A 348 13.55 8.80 0.97
CA GLN A 348 14.16 7.97 2.01
C GLN A 348 14.05 6.48 1.65
N PRO A 349 14.93 5.61 2.15
CA PRO A 349 14.76 4.16 1.99
C PRO A 349 13.38 3.73 2.49
N SER A 350 12.77 2.75 1.82
CA SER A 350 11.41 2.30 2.15
C SER A 350 11.26 1.75 3.57
N GLY A 351 12.35 1.27 4.14
CA GLY A 351 12.29 0.46 5.36
C GLY A 351 11.71 -0.93 5.11
N CYS A 352 11.30 -1.22 3.86
CA CYS A 352 10.84 -2.53 3.47
C CYS A 352 12.04 -3.38 3.07
N ASP A 353 12.34 -4.36 3.86
CA ASP A 353 13.25 -5.42 3.43
C ASP A 353 12.49 -6.36 2.48
N SER A 354 13.06 -6.59 1.30
CA SER A 354 12.54 -7.54 0.33
C SER A 354 12.53 -8.95 0.94
N GLY A 355 11.40 -9.34 1.52
CA GLY A 355 11.17 -10.69 2.03
C GLY A 355 10.36 -10.78 3.32
N GLY A 356 9.05 -10.61 3.27
CA GLY A 356 8.04 -11.23 4.15
C GLY A 356 8.09 -10.93 5.65
N SER A 357 7.03 -10.34 6.11
CA SER A 357 6.58 -10.02 7.48
C SER A 357 7.03 -8.68 8.06
N SER A 358 6.05 -7.92 8.52
CA SER A 358 6.20 -6.69 9.29
C SER A 358 7.28 -6.80 10.36
N GLY A 359 8.26 -5.88 10.31
CA GLY A 359 9.30 -5.79 11.34
C GLY A 359 10.62 -6.48 11.03
N ALA A 360 10.87 -6.92 9.79
CA ALA A 360 12.12 -7.58 9.42
C ALA A 360 13.31 -6.60 9.44
N ILE A 361 14.39 -6.99 10.09
CA ILE A 361 15.70 -6.33 10.00
C ILE A 361 16.40 -6.80 8.72
N SER A 362 16.90 -5.87 7.88
CA SER A 362 17.64 -6.23 6.65
C SER A 362 18.95 -6.95 6.93
N ASP A 363 19.39 -7.70 5.93
CA ASP A 363 20.75 -8.25 5.95
C ASP A 363 21.77 -7.11 6.05
N GLY A 364 22.63 -7.19 7.04
CA GLY A 364 23.59 -6.12 7.29
C GLY A 364 24.38 -6.30 8.58
N THR A 365 25.28 -5.35 8.85
CA THR A 365 26.05 -5.31 10.11
C THR A 365 25.42 -4.28 11.05
N TYR A 366 25.14 -4.71 12.28
CA TYR A 366 24.42 -3.90 13.27
C TYR A 366 25.12 -3.89 14.63
N HIS A 367 25.00 -2.73 15.31
CA HIS A 367 25.01 -2.69 16.75
C HIS A 367 23.61 -3.05 17.27
N ILE A 368 23.52 -4.01 18.20
CA ILE A 368 22.26 -4.44 18.82
C ILE A 368 22.26 -3.94 20.26
N ALA A 369 21.46 -2.92 20.55
CA ALA A 369 21.43 -2.28 21.87
C ALA A 369 20.20 -2.68 22.67
N ASN A 370 20.38 -2.97 23.96
CA ASN A 370 19.27 -3.27 24.86
C ASN A 370 18.49 -1.98 25.23
N VAL A 371 17.17 -1.98 25.05
CA VAL A 371 16.31 -0.79 25.29
C VAL A 371 16.34 -0.33 26.74
N ASN A 372 16.47 -1.25 27.71
CA ASN A 372 16.51 -0.90 29.14
C ASN A 372 17.80 -0.21 29.58
N SER A 373 18.92 -0.59 28.99
CA SER A 373 20.25 -0.13 29.42
C SER A 373 20.94 0.81 28.44
N GLY A 374 20.56 0.78 27.15
CA GLY A 374 21.25 1.43 26.04
C GLY A 374 22.62 0.80 25.72
N LYS A 375 22.93 -0.39 26.27
CA LYS A 375 24.22 -1.07 26.06
C LYS A 375 24.15 -2.06 24.92
N LEU A 376 25.30 -2.26 24.25
CA LEU A 376 25.40 -3.14 23.11
C LEU A 376 25.54 -4.62 23.53
N MET A 377 24.94 -5.50 22.77
CA MET A 377 25.17 -6.94 22.82
C MET A 377 26.58 -7.24 22.33
N GLU A 378 27.38 -7.98 23.11
CA GLU A 378 28.75 -8.33 22.73
C GLU A 378 29.15 -9.75 23.12
N VAL A 379 30.17 -10.27 22.48
CA VAL A 379 30.88 -11.46 22.98
C VAL A 379 31.85 -11.03 24.04
N ALA A 380 31.73 -11.58 25.23
CA ALA A 380 32.54 -11.25 26.39
C ALA A 380 34.05 -11.34 26.09
N SER A 381 34.82 -10.31 26.51
CA SER A 381 36.24 -10.22 26.35
C SER A 381 36.73 -10.38 24.90
N ALA A 382 35.89 -10.06 23.90
CA ALA A 382 36.15 -10.27 22.48
C ALA A 382 36.59 -11.71 22.16
N GLY A 383 36.02 -12.69 22.84
CA GLY A 383 36.31 -14.10 22.66
C GLY A 383 36.01 -14.58 21.24
N THR A 384 36.68 -15.67 20.82
CA THR A 384 36.48 -16.27 19.50
C THR A 384 36.27 -17.79 19.56
N ALA A 385 36.15 -18.35 20.75
CA ALA A 385 35.93 -19.79 20.96
C ALA A 385 34.45 -20.14 20.96
N ASP A 386 34.13 -21.41 20.66
CA ASP A 386 32.78 -21.95 20.86
C ASP A 386 32.44 -21.93 22.34
N GLY A 387 31.23 -21.45 22.65
CA GLY A 387 30.73 -21.33 24.00
C GLY A 387 31.17 -20.05 24.73
N ASP A 388 31.82 -19.10 24.08
CA ASP A 388 32.10 -17.81 24.70
C ASP A 388 30.77 -17.06 24.94
N ASN A 389 30.65 -16.47 26.11
CA ASN A 389 29.46 -15.88 26.63
C ASN A 389 29.05 -14.59 25.87
N VAL A 390 27.76 -14.38 25.72
CA VAL A 390 27.19 -13.12 25.25
C VAL A 390 26.66 -12.30 26.46
N GLN A 391 26.99 -11.02 26.48
CA GLN A 391 26.68 -10.07 27.55
C GLN A 391 26.32 -8.71 26.95
N GLN A 392 25.83 -7.79 27.77
CA GLN A 392 25.76 -6.38 27.39
C GLN A 392 27.00 -5.60 27.87
N TYR A 393 27.41 -4.59 27.09
CA TYR A 393 28.51 -3.72 27.48
C TYR A 393 28.38 -2.34 26.85
N ALA A 394 29.02 -1.32 27.46
CA ALA A 394 29.13 -0.01 26.86
C ALA A 394 29.83 -0.10 25.48
N ASP A 395 29.46 0.76 24.55
CA ASP A 395 30.08 0.84 23.24
C ASP A 395 31.60 1.09 23.37
N THR A 396 32.40 0.21 22.78
CA THR A 396 33.86 0.27 22.76
C THR A 396 34.42 0.45 21.34
N GLY A 397 33.57 0.40 20.31
CA GLY A 397 33.95 0.39 18.90
C GLY A 397 34.70 -0.86 18.46
N HIS A 398 34.55 -1.97 19.19
CA HIS A 398 35.24 -3.23 18.87
C HIS A 398 34.30 -4.19 18.16
N ALA A 399 34.81 -4.87 17.12
CA ALA A 399 34.05 -5.79 16.27
C ALA A 399 33.31 -6.94 17.02
N CYS A 400 33.61 -7.19 18.29
CA CYS A 400 32.85 -8.13 19.11
C CYS A 400 31.45 -7.62 19.51
N GLN A 401 31.15 -6.34 19.23
CA GLN A 401 29.89 -5.69 19.40
C GLN A 401 29.10 -5.58 18.11
N ASP A 402 29.73 -5.94 16.97
CA ASP A 402 29.14 -5.90 15.65
C ASP A 402 28.57 -7.27 15.28
N TRP A 403 27.34 -7.29 14.79
CA TRP A 403 26.65 -8.51 14.42
C TRP A 403 26.16 -8.43 12.97
N ASN A 404 26.57 -9.39 12.14
CA ASN A 404 25.97 -9.59 10.83
C ASN A 404 24.65 -10.32 11.01
N VAL A 405 23.57 -9.67 10.68
CA VAL A 405 22.22 -10.25 10.59
C VAL A 405 22.03 -10.75 9.17
N THR A 406 21.62 -12.00 9.01
CA THR A 406 21.37 -12.62 7.69
C THR A 406 20.06 -13.39 7.72
N SER A 407 19.17 -13.11 6.80
CA SER A 407 17.91 -13.82 6.64
C SER A 407 18.14 -15.24 6.13
N ASN A 408 17.43 -16.21 6.71
CA ASN A 408 17.43 -17.60 6.26
C ASN A 408 16.37 -17.87 5.16
N GLY A 409 15.54 -16.85 4.81
CA GLY A 409 14.52 -16.96 3.78
C GLY A 409 13.21 -17.68 4.22
N ASP A 410 13.10 -18.05 5.50
CA ASP A 410 11.95 -18.73 6.09
C ASP A 410 11.32 -17.94 7.26
N GLY A 411 11.64 -16.62 7.35
CA GLY A 411 11.23 -15.75 8.45
C GLY A 411 12.14 -15.80 9.68
N THR A 412 13.22 -16.59 9.64
CA THR A 412 14.24 -16.60 10.69
C THR A 412 15.55 -15.96 10.21
N TYR A 413 16.43 -15.63 11.15
CA TYR A 413 17.71 -14.97 10.93
C TYR A 413 18.81 -15.70 11.68
N THR A 414 20.02 -15.65 11.11
CA THR A 414 21.25 -15.92 11.86
C THR A 414 21.94 -14.61 12.21
N LEU A 415 22.47 -14.50 13.43
CA LEU A 415 23.23 -13.36 13.91
C LEU A 415 24.67 -13.80 14.10
N THR A 416 25.54 -13.35 13.21
CA THR A 416 26.99 -13.76 13.20
C THR A 416 27.84 -12.66 13.80
N ASN A 417 28.60 -12.95 14.84
CA ASN A 417 29.54 -11.99 15.42
C ASN A 417 30.69 -11.67 14.45
N VAL A 418 30.90 -10.39 14.14
CA VAL A 418 31.90 -9.95 13.14
C VAL A 418 33.31 -10.30 13.56
N ASN A 419 33.66 -10.24 14.86
CA ASN A 419 34.98 -10.55 15.36
C ASN A 419 35.34 -12.04 15.26
N SER A 420 34.39 -12.95 15.52
CA SER A 420 34.63 -14.38 15.61
C SER A 420 34.14 -15.19 14.42
N GLY A 421 33.17 -14.66 13.64
CA GLY A 421 32.47 -15.39 12.59
C GLY A 421 31.58 -16.51 13.14
N LYS A 422 31.17 -16.45 14.41
CA LYS A 422 30.30 -17.44 15.05
C LYS A 422 28.88 -16.91 15.26
N LEU A 423 27.92 -17.84 15.28
CA LEU A 423 26.51 -17.56 15.42
C LEU A 423 26.09 -17.34 16.88
N LEU A 424 25.15 -16.45 17.09
CA LEU A 424 24.43 -16.31 18.36
C LEU A 424 23.55 -17.55 18.56
N GLU A 425 23.67 -18.22 19.73
CA GLU A 425 22.85 -19.40 20.00
C GLU A 425 22.42 -19.50 21.46
N VAL A 426 21.36 -20.27 21.70
CA VAL A 426 21.04 -20.75 23.05
C VAL A 426 21.88 -21.98 23.35
N ALA A 427 22.66 -21.91 24.42
CA ALA A 427 23.61 -22.96 24.83
C ALA A 427 22.93 -24.34 24.94
N SER A 428 23.56 -25.36 24.33
CA SER A 428 23.11 -26.74 24.37
C SER A 428 21.67 -26.95 23.82
N ALA A 429 21.18 -26.07 22.97
CA ALA A 429 19.82 -26.06 22.47
C ALA A 429 18.77 -26.08 23.61
N GLY A 430 19.04 -25.42 24.70
CA GLY A 430 18.16 -25.36 25.87
C GLY A 430 16.81 -24.70 25.55
N THR A 431 15.78 -25.01 26.34
CA THR A 431 14.42 -24.45 26.18
C THR A 431 13.85 -23.91 27.48
N ALA A 432 14.65 -23.86 28.55
CA ALA A 432 14.23 -23.37 29.86
C ALA A 432 14.48 -21.86 30.00
N ASP A 433 13.73 -21.23 30.90
CA ASP A 433 14.03 -19.85 31.32
C ASP A 433 15.37 -19.79 32.01
N GLY A 434 16.20 -18.81 31.62
CA GLY A 434 17.56 -18.63 32.15
C GLY A 434 18.63 -19.42 31.43
N ASP A 435 18.32 -20.19 30.37
CA ASP A 435 19.36 -20.81 29.57
C ASP A 435 20.22 -19.73 28.90
N ASN A 436 21.51 -19.95 28.94
CA ASN A 436 22.50 -18.96 28.51
C ASN A 436 22.53 -18.75 27.00
N ILE A 437 22.75 -17.52 26.58
CA ILE A 437 23.07 -17.18 25.20
C ILE A 437 24.59 -17.03 25.05
N GLN A 438 25.14 -17.66 24.04
CA GLN A 438 26.56 -17.73 23.74
C GLN A 438 26.81 -17.63 22.23
N GLN A 439 28.08 -17.57 21.82
CA GLN A 439 28.43 -17.78 20.43
C GLN A 439 28.86 -19.23 20.17
N TYR A 440 28.62 -19.75 18.98
CA TYR A 440 29.06 -21.09 18.58
C TYR A 440 29.25 -21.20 17.07
N ALA A 441 30.05 -22.16 16.62
CA ALA A 441 30.18 -22.49 15.20
C ALA A 441 28.77 -22.88 14.64
N ASP A 442 28.53 -22.60 13.38
CA ASP A 442 27.30 -22.98 12.71
C ASP A 442 27.10 -24.50 12.75
N THR A 443 26.00 -24.94 13.27
CA THR A 443 25.59 -26.37 13.39
C THR A 443 24.34 -26.68 12.57
N GLY A 444 23.67 -25.68 11.98
CA GLY A 444 22.38 -25.80 11.30
C GLY A 444 21.23 -26.19 12.23
N HIS A 445 21.34 -25.91 13.53
CA HIS A 445 20.30 -26.24 14.50
C HIS A 445 19.47 -25.00 14.84
N ALA A 446 18.17 -25.17 14.96
CA ALA A 446 17.22 -24.08 15.23
C ALA A 446 17.51 -23.23 16.50
N CYS A 447 18.39 -23.67 17.42
CA CYS A 447 18.85 -22.84 18.54
C CYS A 447 19.76 -21.69 18.11
N GLN A 448 20.22 -21.67 16.85
CA GLN A 448 21.00 -20.62 16.22
C GLN A 448 20.16 -19.70 15.33
N ASP A 449 18.87 -20.07 15.13
CA ASP A 449 17.92 -19.31 14.32
C ASP A 449 17.02 -18.45 15.22
N TRP A 450 16.80 -17.21 14.80
CA TRP A 450 16.08 -16.20 15.56
C TRP A 450 15.01 -15.52 14.72
N THR A 451 13.79 -15.43 15.21
CA THR A 451 12.80 -14.51 14.66
C THR A 451 13.05 -13.13 15.28
N ILE A 452 13.07 -12.08 14.45
CA ILE A 452 13.19 -10.69 14.89
C ILE A 452 11.80 -10.07 14.76
N GLU A 453 11.09 -9.98 15.90
CA GLU A 453 9.71 -9.48 15.94
C GLU A 453 9.69 -8.00 16.26
N ASP A 454 8.99 -7.20 15.47
CA ASP A 454 8.75 -5.79 15.75
C ASP A 454 7.92 -5.63 17.03
N ALA A 455 8.38 -4.78 17.91
CA ALA A 455 7.68 -4.42 19.14
C ALA A 455 7.19 -2.96 19.10
N GLY A 456 7.28 -2.32 17.93
CA GLY A 456 6.95 -0.91 17.71
C GLY A 456 8.06 0.06 18.10
N SER A 457 8.04 1.27 17.57
CA SER A 457 9.00 2.35 17.85
C SER A 457 10.46 1.98 17.57
N GLY A 458 10.74 1.17 16.53
CA GLY A 458 12.09 0.72 16.19
C GLY A 458 12.71 -0.22 17.22
N GLN A 459 11.90 -0.90 18.00
CA GLN A 459 12.30 -1.86 19.03
C GLN A 459 11.86 -3.27 18.62
N TYR A 460 12.66 -4.28 18.97
CA TYR A 460 12.47 -5.64 18.49
C TYR A 460 12.65 -6.66 19.62
N ARG A 461 11.97 -7.81 19.48
CA ARG A 461 12.24 -9.04 20.24
C ARG A 461 13.05 -9.99 19.41
N LEU A 462 14.08 -10.57 19.99
CA LEU A 462 14.83 -11.69 19.39
C LEU A 462 14.24 -12.99 19.95
N VAL A 463 13.44 -13.70 19.18
CA VAL A 463 12.77 -14.94 19.60
C VAL A 463 13.53 -16.14 19.05
N ASN A 464 13.99 -17.04 19.91
CA ASN A 464 14.73 -18.23 19.50
C ASN A 464 13.79 -19.26 18.84
N ALA A 465 14.08 -19.67 17.62
CA ALA A 465 13.25 -20.58 16.85
C ALA A 465 13.09 -21.98 17.47
N ASN A 466 14.07 -22.43 18.27
CA ASN A 466 14.00 -23.73 18.95
C ASN A 466 13.11 -23.71 20.21
N SER A 467 13.13 -22.60 20.98
CA SER A 467 12.48 -22.53 22.29
C SER A 467 11.22 -21.68 22.31
N GLY A 468 11.05 -20.75 21.34
CA GLY A 468 10.00 -19.72 21.36
C GLY A 468 10.20 -18.68 22.48
N LYS A 469 11.40 -18.58 23.07
CA LYS A 469 11.70 -17.62 24.14
C LYS A 469 12.51 -16.45 23.60
N VAL A 470 12.41 -15.30 24.30
CA VAL A 470 13.07 -14.07 23.89
C VAL A 470 14.45 -13.94 24.54
N ALA A 471 15.40 -13.32 23.82
CA ALA A 471 16.67 -12.91 24.40
C ALA A 471 16.47 -11.73 25.34
N GLU A 472 17.03 -11.81 26.54
CA GLU A 472 16.93 -10.76 27.56
C GLU A 472 18.27 -10.50 28.27
N VAL A 473 18.39 -9.30 28.84
CA VAL A 473 19.43 -9.06 29.85
C VAL A 473 18.94 -9.57 31.19
N ALA A 474 19.69 -10.49 31.77
CA ALA A 474 19.35 -11.17 33.03
C ALA A 474 18.97 -10.17 34.16
N SER A 475 17.84 -10.44 34.81
CA SER A 475 17.35 -9.63 35.96
C SER A 475 17.14 -8.14 35.62
N ALA A 476 16.91 -7.79 34.37
CA ALA A 476 16.80 -6.41 33.84
C ALA A 476 18.03 -5.55 34.28
N GLY A 477 19.20 -6.14 34.26
CA GLY A 477 20.46 -5.48 34.62
C GLY A 477 20.79 -4.32 33.69
N THR A 478 21.62 -3.36 34.16
CA THR A 478 22.07 -2.21 33.36
C THR A 478 23.59 -1.99 33.46
N ALA A 479 24.31 -2.91 34.08
CA ALA A 479 25.75 -2.83 34.24
C ALA A 479 26.50 -3.45 33.03
N ASP A 480 27.76 -3.02 32.82
CA ASP A 480 28.66 -3.69 31.90
C ASP A 480 28.94 -5.12 32.37
N GLY A 481 28.81 -6.08 31.46
CA GLY A 481 29.03 -7.49 31.73
C GLY A 481 27.81 -8.25 32.25
N ASP A 482 26.62 -7.60 32.32
CA ASP A 482 25.40 -8.33 32.65
C ASP A 482 25.06 -9.32 31.51
N ASN A 483 24.70 -10.52 31.93
CA ASN A 483 24.51 -11.66 31.06
C ASN A 483 23.30 -11.53 30.13
N VAL A 484 23.42 -12.03 28.91
CA VAL A 484 22.29 -12.25 28.02
C VAL A 484 21.86 -13.71 28.08
N GLN A 485 20.58 -13.95 28.28
CA GLN A 485 19.96 -15.27 28.42
C GLN A 485 18.62 -15.31 27.68
N GLN A 486 18.01 -16.48 27.55
CA GLN A 486 16.63 -16.56 27.08
C GLN A 486 15.64 -16.62 28.24
N TRP A 487 14.45 -16.06 28.06
CA TRP A 487 13.35 -16.10 29.03
C TRP A 487 12.01 -16.04 28.33
N ALA A 488 10.92 -16.46 29.01
CA ALA A 488 9.58 -16.21 28.53
C ALA A 488 9.31 -14.71 28.40
N ASP A 489 8.65 -14.27 27.33
CA ASP A 489 8.28 -12.87 27.13
C ASP A 489 7.43 -12.36 28.30
N ASN A 490 7.84 -11.26 28.93
CA ASN A 490 7.14 -10.60 30.03
C ASN A 490 6.86 -9.12 29.76
N GLY A 491 7.15 -8.64 28.51
CA GLY A 491 6.91 -7.27 28.07
C GLY A 491 7.87 -6.23 28.67
N GLY A 492 8.96 -6.63 29.30
CA GLY A 492 9.93 -5.71 29.90
C GLY A 492 10.95 -5.17 28.90
N ASN A 493 11.37 -3.90 29.06
CA ASN A 493 12.36 -3.27 28.17
C ASN A 493 13.71 -3.99 28.10
N HIS A 494 14.06 -4.82 29.09
CA HIS A 494 15.26 -5.65 29.08
C HIS A 494 15.18 -6.84 28.09
N GLN A 495 14.01 -7.09 27.51
CA GLN A 495 13.72 -8.07 26.45
C GLN A 495 13.61 -7.41 25.06
N LEU A 496 13.77 -6.08 24.99
CA LEU A 496 13.67 -5.31 23.76
C LEU A 496 15.05 -4.82 23.32
N TRP A 497 15.25 -4.81 22.02
CA TRP A 497 16.51 -4.47 21.38
C TRP A 497 16.29 -3.49 20.23
N THR A 498 17.22 -2.58 20.02
CA THR A 498 17.28 -1.72 18.84
C THR A 498 18.45 -2.13 17.95
N PHE A 499 18.30 -1.96 16.65
CA PHE A 499 19.33 -2.26 15.66
C PHE A 499 19.78 -0.97 15.00
N THR A 500 21.08 -0.69 15.04
CA THR A 500 21.70 0.47 14.39
C THR A 500 22.76 -0.02 13.42
N SER A 501 22.61 0.32 12.14
CA SER A 501 23.58 -0.05 11.08
C SER A 501 24.98 0.48 11.39
N VAL A 502 26.01 -0.31 11.16
CA VAL A 502 27.43 0.03 11.39
C VAL A 502 28.08 0.51 10.11
#